data_00a8da310c6d49f045a80346bb3a7b4f
#
_entry.id   00a8da310c6d49f045a80346bb3a7b4f
#
_cell.length_a   1.000
_cell.length_b   1.000
_cell.length_c   1.000
_cell.angle_alpha   90.00
_cell.angle_beta   90.00
_cell.angle_gamma   90.00
#
_symmetry.space_group_name_H-M   'P 1'
#
loop_
_entity.id
_entity.type
_entity.pdbx_description
1 polymer ?
#
loop_
_entity_poly.entity_id
_entity_poly.type
_entity_poly.pdbx_seq_one_letter_code
_entity_poly.pdbx_strand_id
1 'polypeptide(L)'
;MKLSKSCTFKIGRTPARRKGGIILLFLCLLAASPVRAALPDIIDKIRPAVVAVGTVQPTRRPPAQFRASGFVVANGQYVLTNAHVVPDTLDVQQKEYLAVFTGRGQRFEGRTATAVAMDREHDLALLKIEGSPLPALGIDWSKQVREGQDVIFTGFPIGIVLGLYPVTHQGIISALTPIAIPPPAAGQLNPNLVKRLQNPFEVFQLDATAYPGNSGSPLCDAATGRVIGVINSVFIKESKETILQQPSGITYAIPISYAKELFTKAGLTVH
;
A
#
# COMPACT_ATOMS: atom_id res chain seq x y z
N MET A 1 83.60 -41.83 -49.46
CA MET A 1 82.45 -42.28 -50.28
C MET A 1 81.20 -42.29 -49.40
N LYS A 2 80.17 -41.70 -49.88
CA LYS A 2 78.76 -41.58 -49.36
C LYS A 2 78.44 -40.31 -48.62
N LEU A 3 77.63 -39.51 -49.34
CA LEU A 3 76.94 -38.32 -49.02
C LEU A 3 75.84 -38.57 -47.96
N SER A 4 75.65 -37.61 -47.03
CA SER A 4 74.48 -37.50 -46.22
C SER A 4 73.71 -36.22 -46.56
N LYS A 5 72.47 -36.34 -47.05
CA LYS A 5 71.61 -35.24 -47.36
C LYS A 5 70.90 -34.75 -46.09
N SER A 6 71.16 -33.46 -45.77
CA SER A 6 70.38 -32.71 -44.74
C SER A 6 68.99 -32.41 -45.25
N CYS A 7 67.95 -32.80 -44.47
CA CYS A 7 66.56 -32.50 -44.74
C CYS A 7 66.13 -31.39 -43.78
N THR A 8 65.93 -30.18 -44.29
CA THR A 8 65.52 -29.00 -43.51
C THR A 8 63.95 -28.98 -43.46
N PHE A 9 63.41 -29.16 -42.24
CA PHE A 9 61.99 -29.10 -41.99
C PHE A 9 61.57 -27.65 -41.65
N LYS A 10 60.79 -27.01 -42.53
CA LYS A 10 60.22 -25.68 -42.32
C LYS A 10 58.92 -25.84 -41.52
N ILE A 11 58.91 -25.35 -40.24
CA ILE A 11 57.74 -25.25 -39.42
C ILE A 11 56.97 -23.99 -39.84
N GLY A 12 55.82 -24.16 -40.46
CA GLY A 12 54.90 -23.09 -40.77
C GLY A 12 54.16 -22.62 -39.54
N ARG A 13 54.29 -21.34 -39.16
CA ARG A 13 53.53 -20.67 -38.12
C ARG A 13 52.14 -20.36 -38.66
N THR A 14 51.12 -21.02 -38.13
CA THR A 14 49.70 -20.61 -38.33
C THR A 14 49.37 -19.50 -37.36
N PRO A 15 48.63 -18.43 -37.75
CA PRO A 15 48.25 -17.36 -36.84
C PRO A 15 47.09 -17.83 -35.90
N ALA A 16 47.34 -17.78 -34.60
CA ALA A 16 46.33 -18.05 -33.59
C ALA A 16 45.20 -17.00 -33.64
N ARG A 17 44.05 -17.43 -34.09
CA ARG A 17 42.82 -16.62 -34.20
C ARG A 17 42.31 -16.31 -32.77
N ARG A 18 42.37 -15.03 -32.36
CA ARG A 18 41.86 -14.50 -31.09
C ARG A 18 40.34 -14.72 -30.98
N LYS A 19 39.89 -15.83 -30.41
CA LYS A 19 38.49 -16.10 -30.08
C LYS A 19 38.14 -15.75 -28.63
N GLY A 20 39.04 -15.15 -27.85
CA GLY A 20 38.84 -14.87 -26.42
C GLY A 20 38.06 -13.58 -26.10
N GLY A 21 37.96 -12.60 -27.04
CA GLY A 21 37.37 -11.30 -26.74
C GLY A 21 35.83 -11.28 -26.70
N ILE A 22 35.16 -12.15 -27.44
CA ILE A 22 33.68 -12.18 -27.54
C ILE A 22 33.06 -12.87 -26.32
N ILE A 23 33.72 -13.88 -25.75
CA ILE A 23 33.21 -14.60 -24.57
C ILE A 23 33.25 -13.70 -23.32
N LEU A 24 34.26 -12.84 -23.17
CA LEU A 24 34.37 -11.93 -22.03
C LEU A 24 33.32 -10.82 -22.08
N LEU A 25 32.97 -10.33 -23.28
CA LEU A 25 31.91 -9.32 -23.46
C LEU A 25 30.51 -9.89 -23.15
N PHE A 26 30.25 -11.16 -23.49
CA PHE A 26 28.98 -11.84 -23.17
C PHE A 26 28.81 -12.15 -21.67
N LEU A 27 29.92 -12.44 -20.97
CA LEU A 27 29.89 -12.66 -19.52
C LEU A 27 29.59 -11.37 -18.74
N CYS A 28 30.04 -10.21 -19.21
CA CYS A 28 29.72 -8.91 -18.57
C CYS A 28 28.27 -8.46 -18.80
N LEU A 29 27.61 -8.85 -19.87
CA LEU A 29 26.20 -8.54 -20.10
C LEU A 29 25.24 -9.38 -19.23
N LEU A 30 25.66 -10.55 -18.77
CA LEU A 30 24.86 -11.42 -17.89
C LEU A 30 24.90 -10.98 -16.40
N ALA A 31 25.81 -10.08 -16.02
CA ALA A 31 25.96 -9.62 -14.63
C ALA A 31 25.13 -8.36 -14.28
N ALA A 32 24.43 -7.76 -15.24
CA ALA A 32 23.52 -6.64 -14.99
C ALA A 32 22.13 -7.17 -14.59
N SER A 33 22.05 -7.93 -13.49
CA SER A 33 20.76 -8.15 -12.83
C SER A 33 20.25 -6.79 -12.37
N PRO A 34 19.00 -6.40 -12.69
CA PRO A 34 18.45 -5.16 -12.16
C PRO A 34 18.54 -5.22 -10.64
N VAL A 35 19.23 -4.26 -10.03
CA VAL A 35 19.30 -4.12 -8.57
C VAL A 35 17.88 -3.82 -8.12
N ARG A 36 17.17 -4.86 -7.69
CA ARG A 36 15.87 -4.72 -7.05
C ARG A 36 16.14 -4.13 -5.66
N ALA A 37 15.51 -3.02 -5.33
CA ALA A 37 15.62 -2.47 -3.98
C ALA A 37 15.25 -3.54 -2.95
N ALA A 38 16.06 -3.67 -1.90
CA ALA A 38 15.75 -4.60 -0.83
C ALA A 38 14.46 -4.19 -0.12
N LEU A 39 13.66 -5.15 0.31
CA LEU A 39 12.40 -4.88 0.99
C LEU A 39 12.52 -3.92 2.20
N PRO A 40 13.59 -4.01 3.04
CA PRO A 40 13.81 -3.04 4.11
C PRO A 40 13.92 -1.59 3.60
N ASP A 41 14.61 -1.35 2.48
CA ASP A 41 14.77 0.01 1.91
C ASP A 41 13.43 0.58 1.42
N ILE A 42 12.57 -0.29 0.89
CA ILE A 42 11.21 0.09 0.47
C ILE A 42 10.35 0.44 1.68
N ILE A 43 10.40 -0.37 2.74
CA ILE A 43 9.68 -0.14 3.98
C ILE A 43 10.12 1.18 4.63
N ASP A 44 11.41 1.48 4.64
CA ASP A 44 11.93 2.73 5.21
C ASP A 44 11.48 3.97 4.43
N LYS A 45 11.23 3.85 3.12
CA LYS A 45 10.64 4.92 2.28
C LYS A 45 9.14 5.09 2.52
N ILE A 46 8.40 3.99 2.72
CA ILE A 46 6.94 4.02 2.89
C ILE A 46 6.56 4.52 4.28
N ARG A 47 7.23 4.04 5.32
CA ARG A 47 6.88 4.25 6.73
C ARG A 47 6.66 5.71 7.13
N PRO A 48 7.47 6.70 6.70
CA PRO A 48 7.27 8.10 7.07
C PRO A 48 5.99 8.73 6.53
N ALA A 49 5.41 8.15 5.48
CA ALA A 49 4.19 8.63 4.86
C ALA A 49 2.92 7.95 5.41
N VAL A 50 3.06 6.92 6.25
CA VAL A 50 1.92 6.23 6.87
C VAL A 50 1.57 6.93 8.17
N VAL A 51 0.29 7.25 8.34
CA VAL A 51 -0.24 8.01 9.45
C VAL A 51 -1.41 7.28 10.11
N ALA A 52 -1.67 7.57 11.38
CA ALA A 52 -2.92 7.14 12.00
C ALA A 52 -4.00 8.21 11.79
N VAL A 53 -5.25 7.77 11.67
CA VAL A 53 -6.42 8.64 11.51
C VAL A 53 -7.33 8.42 12.69
N GLY A 54 -7.92 9.51 13.21
CA GLY A 54 -8.82 9.44 14.36
C GLY A 54 -9.39 10.79 14.71
N THR A 55 -9.80 10.95 15.98
CA THR A 55 -10.35 12.21 16.49
C THR A 55 -9.61 12.68 17.74
N VAL A 56 -9.63 13.99 17.95
CA VAL A 56 -9.20 14.62 19.19
C VAL A 56 -10.39 15.33 19.82
N GLN A 57 -10.60 15.06 21.12
CA GLN A 57 -11.60 15.77 21.93
C GLN A 57 -10.91 16.21 23.21
N PRO A 58 -10.69 17.51 23.44
CA PRO A 58 -9.90 18.01 24.56
C PRO A 58 -10.39 17.60 25.94
N THR A 59 -11.70 17.37 26.08
CA THR A 59 -12.35 16.97 27.34
C THR A 59 -12.29 15.47 27.61
N ARG A 60 -12.00 14.63 26.59
CA ARG A 60 -11.91 13.17 26.73
C ARG A 60 -10.57 12.77 27.40
N ARG A 61 -10.56 11.59 28.02
CA ARG A 61 -9.36 10.99 28.62
C ARG A 61 -9.17 9.56 28.09
N PRO A 62 -8.15 9.26 27.27
CA PRO A 62 -7.21 10.20 26.65
C PRO A 62 -7.90 11.08 25.58
N PRO A 63 -7.38 12.28 25.27
CA PRO A 63 -8.01 13.19 24.33
C PRO A 63 -7.96 12.68 22.87
N ALA A 64 -6.89 12.00 22.47
CA ALA A 64 -6.74 11.40 21.16
C ALA A 64 -7.38 10.00 21.11
N GLN A 65 -8.13 9.74 20.04
CA GLN A 65 -8.69 8.41 19.76
C GLN A 65 -8.29 8.01 18.36
N PHE A 66 -7.43 7.00 18.26
CA PHE A 66 -7.05 6.39 16.99
C PHE A 66 -8.15 5.47 16.50
N ARG A 67 -8.48 5.53 15.20
CA ARG A 67 -9.53 4.70 14.59
C ARG A 67 -8.96 3.71 13.60
N ALA A 68 -8.02 4.18 12.75
CA ALA A 68 -7.46 3.40 11.65
C ALA A 68 -6.17 4.04 11.12
N SER A 69 -5.70 3.54 10.00
CA SER A 69 -4.55 4.04 9.26
C SER A 69 -4.95 4.94 8.10
N GLY A 70 -3.99 5.66 7.57
CA GLY A 70 -4.05 6.40 6.33
C GLY A 70 -2.64 6.60 5.78
N PHE A 71 -2.53 7.20 4.63
CA PHE A 71 -1.23 7.54 4.05
C PHE A 71 -1.27 8.87 3.29
N VAL A 72 -0.14 9.55 3.36
CA VAL A 72 0.04 10.86 2.75
C VAL A 72 0.24 10.72 1.25
N VAL A 73 -0.42 11.60 0.49
CA VAL A 73 -0.43 11.61 -0.98
C VAL A 73 -0.23 13.02 -1.54
N ALA A 74 -0.11 13.11 -2.85
CA ALA A 74 0.02 14.34 -3.61
C ALA A 74 1.18 15.22 -3.12
N ASN A 75 0.90 16.49 -2.75
CA ASN A 75 1.89 17.46 -2.29
C ASN A 75 2.25 17.35 -0.81
N GLY A 76 1.86 16.26 -0.12
CA GLY A 76 2.15 16.05 1.30
C GLY A 76 1.14 16.67 2.27
N GLN A 77 0.06 17.27 1.78
CA GLN A 77 -1.02 17.86 2.59
C GLN A 77 -2.34 17.12 2.47
N TYR A 78 -2.35 15.96 1.82
CA TYR A 78 -3.53 15.11 1.69
C TYR A 78 -3.26 13.72 2.23
N VAL A 79 -4.27 13.12 2.84
CA VAL A 79 -4.23 11.75 3.38
C VAL A 79 -5.37 10.96 2.77
N LEU A 80 -5.06 9.81 2.18
CA LEU A 80 -6.05 8.85 1.72
C LEU A 80 -6.28 7.81 2.81
N THR A 81 -7.56 7.47 3.05
CA THR A 81 -8.01 6.47 4.03
C THR A 81 -9.35 5.88 3.59
N ASN A 82 -9.96 5.01 4.41
CA ASN A 82 -11.32 4.53 4.14
C ASN A 82 -12.38 5.53 4.61
N ALA A 83 -13.55 5.52 3.95
CA ALA A 83 -14.66 6.40 4.30
C ALA A 83 -15.25 6.08 5.68
N HIS A 84 -15.34 4.78 6.05
CA HIS A 84 -15.85 4.36 7.37
C HIS A 84 -14.97 4.80 8.55
N VAL A 85 -13.72 5.21 8.29
CA VAL A 85 -12.80 5.73 9.31
C VAL A 85 -13.18 7.14 9.72
N VAL A 86 -13.75 7.92 8.80
CA VAL A 86 -14.20 9.29 9.03
C VAL A 86 -15.55 9.23 9.75
N PRO A 87 -15.68 9.82 10.95
CA PRO A 87 -16.95 9.83 11.67
C PRO A 87 -18.01 10.65 10.91
N ASP A 88 -19.27 10.17 10.89
CA ASP A 88 -20.37 10.89 10.28
C ASP A 88 -20.70 12.18 11.03
N THR A 89 -20.51 12.18 12.33
CA THR A 89 -20.73 13.33 13.21
C THR A 89 -19.57 13.46 14.20
N LEU A 90 -19.20 14.70 14.48
CA LEU A 90 -18.24 15.08 15.50
C LEU A 90 -18.97 15.82 16.64
N ASP A 91 -18.56 15.60 17.87
CA ASP A 91 -19.12 16.33 19.02
C ASP A 91 -18.52 17.75 19.08
N VAL A 92 -19.11 18.64 18.27
CA VAL A 92 -18.68 20.04 18.17
C VAL A 92 -18.81 20.78 19.51
N GLN A 93 -19.78 20.39 20.35
CA GLN A 93 -19.97 21.02 21.67
C GLN A 93 -18.79 20.70 22.59
N GLN A 94 -18.20 19.52 22.46
CA GLN A 94 -17.00 19.10 23.19
C GLN A 94 -15.70 19.40 22.42
N LYS A 95 -15.80 20.20 21.33
CA LYS A 95 -14.66 20.58 20.45
C LYS A 95 -13.94 19.37 19.85
N GLU A 96 -14.69 18.29 19.56
CA GLU A 96 -14.12 17.16 18.86
C GLU A 96 -13.84 17.53 17.41
N TYR A 97 -12.67 17.10 16.90
CA TYR A 97 -12.26 17.32 15.52
C TYR A 97 -11.54 16.09 14.95
N LEU A 98 -11.62 15.93 13.62
CA LEU A 98 -10.90 14.91 12.89
C LEU A 98 -9.41 15.25 12.89
N ALA A 99 -8.57 14.25 13.13
CA ALA A 99 -7.13 14.43 13.21
C ALA A 99 -6.37 13.30 12.53
N VAL A 100 -5.20 13.67 12.01
CA VAL A 100 -4.18 12.74 11.53
C VAL A 100 -3.01 12.81 12.50
N PHE A 101 -2.48 11.63 12.87
CA PHE A 101 -1.40 11.51 13.85
C PHE A 101 -0.14 11.00 13.19
N THR A 102 0.96 11.69 13.46
CA THR A 102 2.31 11.34 13.04
C THR A 102 3.19 11.10 14.26
N GLY A 103 4.26 10.31 14.10
CA GLY A 103 5.18 10.00 15.19
C GLY A 103 5.31 8.51 15.46
N ARG A 104 5.84 8.16 16.63
CA ARG A 104 6.09 6.77 16.98
C ARG A 104 5.88 6.52 18.48
N GLY A 105 5.22 5.41 18.81
CA GLY A 105 4.96 4.99 20.18
C GLY A 105 4.09 6.00 20.93
N GLN A 106 4.58 6.48 22.06
CA GLN A 106 3.92 7.49 22.90
C GLN A 106 4.22 8.93 22.44
N ARG A 107 5.17 9.12 21.52
CA ARG A 107 5.54 10.43 21.00
C ARG A 107 4.88 10.63 19.64
N PHE A 108 3.71 11.23 19.64
CA PHE A 108 2.96 11.54 18.45
C PHE A 108 2.44 12.97 18.45
N GLU A 109 2.21 13.49 17.28
CA GLU A 109 1.64 14.82 17.03
C GLU A 109 0.35 14.66 16.26
N GLY A 110 -0.72 15.31 16.71
CA GLY A 110 -2.01 15.37 16.00
C GLY A 110 -2.07 16.63 15.13
N ARG A 111 -2.53 16.47 13.89
CA ARG A 111 -2.80 17.57 12.95
C ARG A 111 -4.28 17.57 12.61
N THR A 112 -4.89 18.74 12.64
CA THR A 112 -6.29 18.91 12.20
C THR A 112 -6.43 18.42 10.76
N ALA A 113 -7.51 17.69 10.50
CA ALA A 113 -7.85 17.18 9.19
C ALA A 113 -9.29 17.52 8.82
N THR A 114 -9.55 17.73 7.53
CA THR A 114 -10.88 17.96 6.98
C THR A 114 -11.11 17.00 5.83
N ALA A 115 -12.25 16.29 5.79
CA ALA A 115 -12.64 15.47 4.67
C ALA A 115 -13.00 16.38 3.47
N VAL A 116 -12.21 16.32 2.40
CA VAL A 116 -12.41 17.15 1.19
C VAL A 116 -13.10 16.40 0.07
N ALA A 117 -13.02 15.08 0.05
CA ALA A 117 -13.78 14.22 -0.85
C ALA A 117 -14.02 12.87 -0.19
N MET A 118 -15.18 12.27 -0.48
CA MET A 118 -15.57 10.97 0.06
C MET A 118 -16.31 10.17 -0.99
N ASP A 119 -15.95 8.91 -1.11
CA ASP A 119 -16.64 7.90 -1.90
C ASP A 119 -17.08 6.76 -0.97
N ARG A 120 -18.36 6.78 -0.61
CA ARG A 120 -18.94 5.76 0.28
C ARG A 120 -19.24 4.46 -0.45
N GLU A 121 -19.30 4.48 -1.78
CA GLU A 121 -19.51 3.29 -2.59
C GLU A 121 -18.28 2.38 -2.55
N HIS A 122 -17.11 2.96 -2.78
CA HIS A 122 -15.82 2.27 -2.72
C HIS A 122 -15.13 2.39 -1.36
N ASP A 123 -15.79 2.98 -0.36
CA ASP A 123 -15.26 3.15 1.00
C ASP A 123 -13.91 3.87 1.04
N LEU A 124 -13.77 4.98 0.32
CA LEU A 124 -12.56 5.81 0.27
C LEU A 124 -12.85 7.25 0.73
N ALA A 125 -11.89 7.87 1.40
CA ALA A 125 -11.95 9.27 1.80
C ALA A 125 -10.59 9.95 1.62
N LEU A 126 -10.63 11.18 1.11
CA LEU A 126 -9.47 12.06 1.00
C LEU A 126 -9.60 13.17 2.03
N LEU A 127 -8.61 13.27 2.90
CA LEU A 127 -8.51 14.28 3.94
C LEU A 127 -7.46 15.31 3.56
N LYS A 128 -7.70 16.58 3.84
CA LYS A 128 -6.70 17.64 3.81
C LYS A 128 -6.22 17.88 5.23
N ILE A 129 -4.91 17.96 5.44
CA ILE A 129 -4.28 18.22 6.74
C ILE A 129 -3.68 19.61 6.81
N GLU A 130 -3.69 20.17 8.00
CA GLU A 130 -3.03 21.46 8.29
C GLU A 130 -1.54 21.28 8.58
N GLY A 131 -0.79 22.39 8.44
CA GLY A 131 0.64 22.45 8.74
C GLY A 131 1.54 22.15 7.55
N SER A 132 2.82 21.90 7.84
CA SER A 132 3.83 21.64 6.80
C SER A 132 3.58 20.33 6.07
N PRO A 133 3.92 20.25 4.77
CA PRO A 133 3.82 18.99 4.02
C PRO A 133 4.57 17.84 4.69
N LEU A 134 3.99 16.66 4.63
CA LEU A 134 4.60 15.41 5.08
C LEU A 134 5.17 14.65 3.88
N PRO A 135 6.10 13.68 4.09
CA PRO A 135 6.49 12.75 3.04
C PRO A 135 5.27 12.08 2.42
N ALA A 136 5.20 12.03 1.10
CA ALA A 136 4.05 11.47 0.37
C ALA A 136 4.45 10.22 -0.42
N LEU A 137 3.53 9.26 -0.54
CA LEU A 137 3.72 8.07 -1.36
C LEU A 137 3.38 8.35 -2.82
N GLY A 138 4.19 7.78 -3.71
CA GLY A 138 3.86 7.71 -5.12
C GLY A 138 2.75 6.67 -5.37
N ILE A 139 1.78 7.04 -6.18
CA ILE A 139 0.68 6.15 -6.59
C ILE A 139 0.95 5.62 -7.99
N ASP A 140 0.65 4.36 -8.23
CA ASP A 140 0.68 3.77 -9.56
C ASP A 140 -0.74 3.67 -10.12
N TRP A 141 -1.14 4.71 -10.84
CA TRP A 141 -2.47 4.83 -11.44
C TRP A 141 -2.69 3.93 -12.66
N SER A 142 -1.60 3.48 -13.27
CA SER A 142 -1.63 2.76 -14.55
C SER A 142 -1.45 1.26 -14.39
N LYS A 143 -1.02 0.80 -13.22
CA LYS A 143 -0.61 -0.59 -13.03
C LYS A 143 -1.79 -1.54 -13.12
N GLN A 144 -1.68 -2.49 -14.05
CA GLN A 144 -2.49 -3.69 -14.02
C GLN A 144 -1.93 -4.63 -12.96
N VAL A 145 -2.69 -4.83 -11.90
CA VAL A 145 -2.39 -5.77 -10.83
C VAL A 145 -2.71 -7.18 -11.31
N ARG A 146 -1.89 -8.16 -10.93
CA ARG A 146 -2.10 -9.56 -11.28
C ARG A 146 -2.04 -10.44 -10.05
N GLU A 147 -2.76 -11.54 -10.09
CA GLU A 147 -2.66 -12.60 -9.09
C GLU A 147 -1.22 -13.12 -9.01
N GLY A 148 -0.77 -13.47 -7.81
CA GLY A 148 0.59 -13.87 -7.49
C GLY A 148 1.58 -12.72 -7.33
N GLN A 149 1.15 -11.44 -7.50
CA GLN A 149 2.03 -10.29 -7.30
C GLN A 149 2.36 -10.09 -5.84
N ASP A 150 3.66 -9.94 -5.53
CA ASP A 150 4.13 -9.59 -4.18
C ASP A 150 3.70 -8.19 -3.78
N VAL A 151 3.13 -8.08 -2.59
CA VAL A 151 2.63 -6.82 -2.03
C VAL A 151 3.04 -6.66 -0.57
N ILE A 152 3.08 -5.41 -0.13
CA ILE A 152 3.24 -5.06 1.28
C ILE A 152 2.20 -4.00 1.66
N PHE A 153 1.79 -4.01 2.91
CA PHE A 153 1.03 -2.89 3.48
C PHE A 153 1.57 -2.54 4.87
N THR A 154 1.56 -1.25 5.19
CA THR A 154 2.03 -0.74 6.49
C THR A 154 0.93 0.07 7.13
N GLY A 155 0.64 -0.21 8.39
CA GLY A 155 -0.41 0.49 9.13
C GLY A 155 -0.20 0.42 10.65
N PHE A 156 -1.21 0.84 11.39
CA PHE A 156 -1.20 0.86 12.86
C PHE A 156 -2.23 -0.13 13.42
N PRO A 157 -1.95 -1.45 13.36
CA PRO A 157 -2.84 -2.44 13.96
C PRO A 157 -2.89 -2.20 15.47
N ILE A 158 -4.11 -2.24 16.03
CA ILE A 158 -4.34 -2.15 17.48
C ILE A 158 -3.65 -0.91 18.10
N GLY A 159 -3.46 0.17 17.33
CA GLY A 159 -2.71 1.37 17.74
C GLY A 159 -3.24 2.04 19.02
N ILE A 160 -4.49 1.76 19.40
CA ILE A 160 -5.11 2.27 20.64
C ILE A 160 -4.44 1.66 21.88
N VAL A 161 -3.94 0.43 21.81
CA VAL A 161 -3.44 -0.31 22.98
C VAL A 161 -1.93 -0.18 23.12
N LEU A 162 -1.18 -0.24 22.02
CA LEU A 162 0.28 -0.31 22.04
C LEU A 162 0.99 1.02 21.71
N GLY A 163 0.23 2.05 21.29
CA GLY A 163 0.78 3.28 20.75
C GLY A 163 1.02 3.21 19.23
N LEU A 164 1.50 4.30 18.63
CA LEU A 164 1.72 4.42 17.20
C LEU A 164 3.00 3.71 16.75
N TYR A 165 2.95 2.38 16.67
CA TYR A 165 4.01 1.57 16.06
C TYR A 165 3.52 1.06 14.70
N PRO A 166 4.08 1.56 13.58
CA PRO A 166 3.70 1.08 12.28
C PRO A 166 4.21 -0.35 12.08
N VAL A 167 3.32 -1.23 11.64
CA VAL A 167 3.61 -2.64 11.37
C VAL A 167 3.47 -2.88 9.87
N THR A 168 4.46 -3.53 9.27
CA THR A 168 4.43 -3.92 7.86
C THR A 168 4.12 -5.40 7.74
N HIS A 169 3.16 -5.71 6.88
CA HIS A 169 2.79 -7.06 6.47
C HIS A 169 3.18 -7.27 5.02
N GLN A 170 3.58 -8.48 4.69
CA GLN A 170 3.86 -8.91 3.32
C GLN A 170 2.93 -10.05 2.94
N GLY A 171 2.55 -10.11 1.68
CA GLY A 171 1.73 -11.18 1.11
C GLY A 171 1.70 -11.08 -0.40
N ILE A 172 0.73 -11.76 -1.00
CA ILE A 172 0.49 -11.73 -2.44
C ILE A 172 -0.96 -11.32 -2.73
N ILE A 173 -1.21 -10.85 -3.94
CA ILE A 173 -2.56 -10.77 -4.49
C ILE A 173 -3.01 -12.20 -4.79
N SER A 174 -3.96 -12.72 -4.03
CA SER A 174 -4.46 -14.10 -4.20
C SER A 174 -5.54 -14.20 -5.25
N ALA A 175 -6.38 -13.16 -5.37
CA ALA A 175 -7.44 -13.09 -6.39
C ALA A 175 -7.84 -11.65 -6.69
N LEU A 176 -8.34 -11.43 -7.90
CA LEU A 176 -9.09 -10.24 -8.30
C LEU A 176 -10.56 -10.66 -8.30
N THR A 177 -11.36 -10.18 -7.35
CA THR A 177 -12.71 -10.69 -7.14
C THR A 177 -13.73 -9.55 -7.03
N PRO A 178 -14.91 -9.70 -7.66
CA PRO A 178 -15.99 -8.76 -7.42
C PRO A 178 -16.51 -8.93 -5.99
N ILE A 179 -16.62 -7.82 -5.25
CA ILE A 179 -17.21 -7.81 -3.92
C ILE A 179 -18.63 -7.27 -3.99
N ALA A 180 -19.59 -8.11 -3.61
CA ALA A 180 -20.92 -7.65 -3.24
C ALA A 180 -20.92 -7.51 -1.72
N ILE A 181 -20.98 -6.28 -1.20
CA ILE A 181 -21.10 -6.04 0.24
C ILE A 181 -22.50 -6.52 0.67
N PRO A 182 -22.61 -7.67 1.36
CA PRO A 182 -23.91 -8.13 1.81
C PRO A 182 -24.49 -7.15 2.83
N PRO A 183 -25.83 -6.95 2.87
CA PRO A 183 -26.44 -6.10 3.88
C PRO A 183 -26.19 -6.63 5.27
N PRO A 184 -26.02 -5.77 6.27
CA PRO A 184 -25.82 -6.17 7.66
C PRO A 184 -27.02 -6.95 8.25
N ALA A 185 -28.22 -6.87 7.65
CA ALA A 185 -29.38 -7.72 7.95
C ALA A 185 -30.31 -7.79 6.74
N ALA A 186 -31.00 -8.95 6.56
CA ALA A 186 -31.89 -9.19 5.44
C ALA A 186 -33.09 -8.20 5.35
N GLY A 187 -33.42 -7.49 6.43
CA GLY A 187 -34.47 -6.46 6.46
C GLY A 187 -34.03 -5.04 6.07
N GLN A 188 -32.75 -4.83 5.74
CA GLN A 188 -32.19 -3.50 5.41
C GLN A 188 -31.83 -3.35 3.92
N LEU A 189 -32.49 -4.09 3.04
CA LEU A 189 -32.37 -3.93 1.60
C LEU A 189 -32.95 -2.56 1.20
N ASN A 190 -32.09 -1.57 1.02
CA ASN A 190 -32.51 -0.32 0.39
C ASN A 190 -32.18 -0.35 -1.13
N PRO A 191 -32.83 0.49 -1.96
CA PRO A 191 -32.59 0.51 -3.41
C PRO A 191 -31.12 0.69 -3.82
N ASN A 192 -30.34 1.44 -3.05
CA ASN A 192 -28.92 1.65 -3.31
C ASN A 192 -28.09 0.38 -3.07
N LEU A 193 -28.47 -0.42 -2.08
CA LEU A 193 -27.82 -1.68 -1.80
C LEU A 193 -28.13 -2.73 -2.87
N VAL A 194 -29.38 -2.79 -3.34
CA VAL A 194 -29.78 -3.64 -4.47
C VAL A 194 -28.97 -3.28 -5.71
N LYS A 195 -28.79 -1.98 -6.00
CA LYS A 195 -27.97 -1.50 -7.11
C LYS A 195 -26.50 -1.93 -6.98
N ARG A 196 -25.91 -1.89 -5.77
CA ARG A 196 -24.55 -2.37 -5.49
C ARG A 196 -24.39 -3.88 -5.68
N LEU A 197 -25.41 -4.66 -5.29
CA LEU A 197 -25.42 -6.10 -5.52
C LEU A 197 -25.52 -6.44 -7.02
N GLN A 198 -26.12 -5.55 -7.82
CA GLN A 198 -26.21 -5.71 -9.28
C GLN A 198 -24.92 -5.27 -10.01
N ASN A 199 -24.13 -4.36 -9.42
CA ASN A 199 -22.86 -3.88 -9.97
C ASN A 199 -21.77 -3.98 -8.89
N PRO A 200 -21.27 -5.19 -8.58
CA PRO A 200 -20.18 -5.36 -7.64
C PRO A 200 -18.91 -4.74 -8.22
N PHE A 201 -18.15 -4.00 -7.40
CA PHE A 201 -16.85 -3.51 -7.80
C PHE A 201 -15.75 -4.53 -7.48
N GLU A 202 -14.66 -4.49 -8.24
CA GLU A 202 -13.53 -5.39 -8.06
C GLU A 202 -12.68 -4.97 -6.87
N VAL A 203 -12.20 -5.95 -6.09
CA VAL A 203 -11.25 -5.78 -5.01
C VAL A 203 -10.11 -6.79 -5.13
N PHE A 204 -8.99 -6.48 -4.51
CA PHE A 204 -7.87 -7.40 -4.34
C PHE A 204 -8.08 -8.24 -3.08
N GLN A 205 -8.12 -9.56 -3.25
CA GLN A 205 -8.02 -10.50 -2.13
C GLN A 205 -6.55 -10.80 -1.90
N LEU A 206 -6.09 -10.74 -0.65
CA LEU A 206 -4.70 -10.91 -0.26
C LEU A 206 -4.53 -12.16 0.61
N ASP A 207 -3.45 -12.89 0.41
CA ASP A 207 -2.92 -13.85 1.38
C ASP A 207 -2.02 -13.09 2.37
N ALA A 208 -2.66 -12.41 3.29
CA ALA A 208 -2.02 -11.65 4.37
C ALA A 208 -3.07 -11.31 5.43
N THR A 209 -2.67 -11.24 6.68
CA THR A 209 -3.58 -10.92 7.79
C THR A 209 -3.60 -9.44 8.08
N ALA A 210 -4.75 -8.79 7.96
CA ALA A 210 -4.98 -7.44 8.46
C ALA A 210 -5.75 -7.48 9.78
N TYR A 211 -5.32 -6.66 10.70
CA TYR A 211 -5.94 -6.49 12.02
C TYR A 211 -6.77 -5.18 12.07
N PRO A 212 -7.70 -5.06 13.03
CA PRO A 212 -8.37 -3.79 13.30
C PRO A 212 -7.36 -2.65 13.45
N GLY A 213 -7.57 -1.54 12.75
CA GLY A 213 -6.62 -0.43 12.65
C GLY A 213 -5.80 -0.41 11.35
N ASN A 214 -5.70 -1.52 10.61
CA ASN A 214 -5.07 -1.54 9.30
C ASN A 214 -5.95 -0.97 8.17
N SER A 215 -7.26 -0.77 8.39
CA SER A 215 -8.12 -0.06 7.42
C SER A 215 -7.49 1.28 7.05
N GLY A 216 -7.48 1.60 5.75
CA GLY A 216 -6.86 2.80 5.20
C GLY A 216 -5.34 2.73 5.00
N SER A 217 -4.68 1.61 5.35
CA SER A 217 -3.25 1.42 5.05
C SER A 217 -2.99 1.37 3.54
N PRO A 218 -1.87 1.91 3.05
CA PRO A 218 -1.47 1.76 1.66
C PRO A 218 -1.11 0.30 1.36
N LEU A 219 -1.70 -0.29 0.33
CA LEU A 219 -1.21 -1.50 -0.30
C LEU A 219 -0.22 -1.11 -1.38
N CYS A 220 1.02 -1.53 -1.23
CA CYS A 220 2.11 -1.19 -2.15
C CYS A 220 2.62 -2.42 -2.88
N ASP A 221 3.03 -2.22 -4.12
CA ASP A 221 3.84 -3.19 -4.85
C ASP A 221 5.19 -3.39 -4.13
N ALA A 222 5.54 -4.61 -3.80
CA ALA A 222 6.71 -4.93 -3.00
C ALA A 222 8.05 -4.65 -3.73
N ALA A 223 8.03 -4.47 -5.05
CA ALA A 223 9.23 -4.18 -5.83
C ALA A 223 9.51 -2.68 -5.98
N THR A 224 8.46 -1.85 -5.98
CA THR A 224 8.57 -0.42 -6.28
C THR A 224 8.21 0.48 -5.11
N GLY A 225 7.46 -0.03 -4.13
CA GLY A 225 6.90 0.74 -3.03
C GLY A 225 5.78 1.71 -3.45
N ARG A 226 5.32 1.68 -4.70
CA ARG A 226 4.22 2.52 -5.17
C ARG A 226 2.88 1.93 -4.74
N VAL A 227 1.95 2.81 -4.40
CA VAL A 227 0.61 2.41 -3.93
C VAL A 227 -0.22 1.91 -5.10
N ILE A 228 -0.82 0.73 -4.92
CA ILE A 228 -1.72 0.07 -5.88
C ILE A 228 -3.12 -0.14 -5.32
N GLY A 229 -3.31 0.02 -4.00
CA GLY A 229 -4.61 -0.16 -3.34
C GLY A 229 -4.64 0.41 -1.93
N VAL A 230 -5.80 0.28 -1.30
CA VAL A 230 -6.07 0.70 0.08
C VAL A 230 -6.66 -0.48 0.86
N ILE A 231 -6.03 -0.87 1.96
CA ILE A 231 -6.49 -1.97 2.81
C ILE A 231 -7.87 -1.65 3.40
N ASN A 232 -8.77 -2.65 3.36
CA ASN A 232 -10.08 -2.58 3.97
C ASN A 232 -10.34 -3.82 4.82
N SER A 233 -10.30 -3.66 6.15
CA SER A 233 -10.52 -4.76 7.10
C SER A 233 -11.99 -4.97 7.48
N VAL A 234 -12.92 -4.14 6.97
CA VAL A 234 -14.36 -4.20 7.31
C VAL A 234 -15.10 -5.24 6.47
N PHE A 235 -14.55 -5.65 5.34
CA PHE A 235 -15.19 -6.68 4.50
C PHE A 235 -15.21 -8.07 5.15
N ILE A 236 -14.47 -8.27 6.24
CA ILE A 236 -14.50 -9.48 7.04
C ILE A 236 -15.61 -9.33 8.08
N LYS A 237 -16.70 -10.08 7.92
CA LYS A 237 -17.94 -10.00 8.73
C LYS A 237 -17.86 -10.66 10.12
N GLU A 238 -16.71 -10.77 10.72
CA GLU A 238 -16.59 -11.34 12.06
C GLU A 238 -16.58 -10.23 13.12
N SER A 239 -17.05 -10.53 14.34
CA SER A 239 -16.96 -9.60 15.46
C SER A 239 -15.50 -9.27 15.72
N LYS A 240 -15.20 -8.06 16.26
CA LYS A 240 -13.82 -7.67 16.60
C LYS A 240 -13.14 -8.70 17.49
N GLU A 241 -13.88 -9.33 18.38
CA GLU A 241 -13.42 -10.36 19.29
C GLU A 241 -13.04 -11.65 18.55
N THR A 242 -13.83 -12.06 17.57
CA THR A 242 -13.58 -13.26 16.74
C THR A 242 -12.34 -13.06 15.87
N ILE A 243 -12.16 -11.87 15.27
CA ILE A 243 -10.98 -11.53 14.46
C ILE A 243 -9.70 -11.56 15.29
N LEU A 244 -9.76 -11.14 16.56
CA LEU A 244 -8.61 -11.19 17.47
C LEU A 244 -8.28 -12.62 17.92
N GLN A 245 -9.28 -13.51 18.01
CA GLN A 245 -9.11 -14.88 18.44
C GLN A 245 -8.78 -15.85 17.28
N GLN A 246 -9.32 -15.57 16.10
CA GLN A 246 -9.11 -16.36 14.88
C GLN A 246 -8.96 -15.42 13.68
N PRO A 247 -7.78 -14.79 13.49
CA PRO A 247 -7.57 -13.94 12.34
C PRO A 247 -7.72 -14.77 11.06
N SER A 248 -8.67 -14.38 10.20
CA SER A 248 -8.73 -14.96 8.87
C SER A 248 -7.46 -14.55 8.11
N GLY A 249 -6.79 -15.48 7.45
CA GLY A 249 -5.64 -15.18 6.59
C GLY A 249 -6.01 -14.38 5.34
N ILE A 250 -7.29 -13.99 5.18
CA ILE A 250 -7.82 -13.28 4.02
C ILE A 250 -8.02 -11.82 4.36
N THR A 251 -7.41 -10.95 3.57
CA THR A 251 -7.57 -9.49 3.63
C THR A 251 -8.02 -8.97 2.28
N TYR A 252 -8.80 -7.90 2.27
CA TYR A 252 -9.20 -7.23 1.05
C TYR A 252 -8.57 -5.84 0.94
N ALA A 253 -8.32 -5.42 -0.30
CA ALA A 253 -7.89 -4.07 -0.60
C ALA A 253 -8.68 -3.50 -1.78
N ILE A 254 -8.98 -2.22 -1.70
CA ILE A 254 -9.67 -1.47 -2.74
C ILE A 254 -8.62 -1.01 -3.75
N PRO A 255 -8.76 -1.31 -5.06
CA PRO A 255 -7.87 -0.80 -6.09
C PRO A 255 -7.75 0.71 -6.05
N ILE A 256 -6.52 1.21 -6.16
CA ILE A 256 -6.26 2.67 -6.09
C ILE A 256 -6.94 3.47 -7.21
N SER A 257 -7.29 2.81 -8.32
CA SER A 257 -7.99 3.42 -9.45
C SER A 257 -9.31 4.08 -9.04
N TYR A 258 -10.01 3.55 -8.02
CA TYR A 258 -11.25 4.14 -7.49
C TYR A 258 -11.01 5.47 -6.77
N ALA A 259 -9.79 5.78 -6.33
CA ALA A 259 -9.47 7.07 -5.72
C ALA A 259 -9.32 8.21 -6.75
N LYS A 260 -9.27 7.93 -8.07
CA LYS A 260 -9.07 8.97 -9.11
C LYS A 260 -10.10 10.09 -9.02
N GLU A 261 -11.37 9.72 -8.80
CA GLU A 261 -12.46 10.70 -8.71
C GLU A 261 -12.32 11.60 -7.47
N LEU A 262 -11.84 11.06 -6.33
CA LEU A 262 -11.57 11.85 -5.13
C LEU A 262 -10.49 12.90 -5.37
N PHE A 263 -9.41 12.52 -6.07
CA PHE A 263 -8.35 13.44 -6.43
C PHE A 263 -8.87 14.54 -7.35
N THR A 264 -9.64 14.19 -8.38
CA THR A 264 -10.24 15.15 -9.31
C THR A 264 -11.17 16.13 -8.58
N LYS A 265 -12.04 15.65 -7.68
CA LYS A 265 -12.92 16.48 -6.84
C LYS A 265 -12.15 17.44 -5.94
N ALA A 266 -10.95 17.07 -5.50
CA ALA A 266 -10.06 17.88 -4.68
C ALA A 266 -9.17 18.81 -5.52
N GLY A 267 -9.28 18.83 -6.85
CA GLY A 267 -8.44 19.62 -7.75
C GLY A 267 -7.00 19.13 -7.85
N LEU A 268 -6.75 17.86 -7.54
CA LEU A 268 -5.43 17.24 -7.58
C LEU A 268 -5.22 16.53 -8.92
N THR A 269 -3.97 16.60 -9.40
CA THR A 269 -3.58 15.95 -10.66
C THR A 269 -3.37 14.44 -10.43
N VAL A 270 -3.88 13.64 -11.34
CA VAL A 270 -3.70 12.19 -11.40
C VAL A 270 -2.66 11.89 -12.49
N HIS A 271 -1.41 11.61 -12.10
CA HIS A 271 -0.29 11.31 -13.00
C HIS A 271 0.19 9.87 -12.84
#